data_5bdb290e359716ad7f042cfa2fab08c4
#
_entry.id   5bdb290e359716ad7f042cfa2fab08c4
#
_cell.length_a   1.000
_cell.length_b   1.000
_cell.length_c   1.000
_cell.angle_alpha   90.00
_cell.angle_beta   90.00
_cell.angle_gamma   90.00
#
_symmetry.space_group_name_H-M   'P 1'
#
loop_
_entity.id
_entity.type
_entity.pdbx_description
1 polymer ?
#
loop_
_entity_poly.entity_id
_entity_poly.type
_entity_poly.pdbx_seq_one_letter_code
_entity_poly.pdbx_strand_id
1 'polypeptide(L)'
;MFLNDKYYNIFKNELHLSDLEIKIFLLIISQGRLKQQQISLELNLDKSNCRKIIESLINKNMIIEYSNNLFECFHPRFAIINRYKRLCFEKDIPWKKNSVIDNLAIVLEQSFEAARTK
;
A
#
# COMPACT_ATOMS: atom_id res chain seq x y z
N MET A 1 5.70 -8.87 -7.15
CA MET A 1 4.67 -8.27 -8.01
C MET A 1 5.29 -7.17 -8.86
N PHE A 2 4.94 -7.14 -10.13
CA PHE A 2 5.46 -6.16 -11.08
C PHE A 2 4.35 -5.18 -11.48
N LEU A 3 4.61 -3.88 -11.36
CA LEU A 3 3.73 -2.83 -11.85
C LEU A 3 4.46 -2.00 -12.90
N ASN A 4 3.76 -1.63 -13.96
CA ASN A 4 4.33 -0.72 -14.93
C ASN A 4 4.35 0.73 -14.39
N ASP A 5 5.07 1.59 -15.08
CA ASP A 5 5.27 2.98 -14.63
C ASP A 5 3.96 3.76 -14.50
N LYS A 6 2.95 3.42 -15.30
CA LYS A 6 1.65 4.08 -15.24
C LYS A 6 1.02 3.93 -13.84
N TYR A 7 0.98 2.71 -13.32
CA TYR A 7 0.39 2.48 -12.00
C TYR A 7 1.25 3.03 -10.88
N TYR A 8 2.57 2.93 -11.02
CA TYR A 8 3.49 3.51 -10.07
C TYR A 8 3.27 5.02 -9.93
N ASN A 9 3.11 5.71 -11.06
CA ASN A 9 2.86 7.14 -11.08
C ASN A 9 1.51 7.50 -10.46
N ILE A 10 0.50 6.65 -10.57
CA ILE A 10 -0.78 6.87 -9.90
C ILE A 10 -0.60 6.85 -8.38
N PHE A 11 0.14 5.89 -7.85
CA PHE A 11 0.45 5.87 -6.41
C PHE A 11 1.13 7.17 -5.96
N LYS A 12 2.08 7.65 -6.72
CA LYS A 12 2.83 8.85 -6.35
C LYS A 12 2.00 10.11 -6.50
N ASN A 13 1.35 10.28 -7.64
CA ASN A 13 0.71 11.54 -8.00
C ASN A 13 -0.71 11.66 -7.47
N GLU A 14 -1.46 10.57 -7.43
CA GLU A 14 -2.86 10.59 -7.00
C GLU A 14 -3.02 10.22 -5.52
N LEU A 15 -2.17 9.33 -5.01
CA LEU A 15 -2.28 8.87 -3.62
C LEU A 15 -1.20 9.46 -2.72
N HIS A 16 -0.27 10.21 -3.28
CA HIS A 16 0.79 10.91 -2.55
C HIS A 16 1.60 9.98 -1.64
N LEU A 17 2.03 8.85 -2.20
CA LEU A 17 2.88 7.90 -1.50
C LEU A 17 4.33 8.09 -1.95
N SER A 18 5.26 7.88 -1.02
CA SER A 18 6.69 7.86 -1.35
C SER A 18 7.06 6.57 -2.08
N ASP A 19 8.22 6.56 -2.73
CA ASP A 19 8.72 5.35 -3.40
C ASP A 19 8.81 4.16 -2.45
N LEU A 20 9.31 4.38 -1.24
CA LEU A 20 9.45 3.30 -0.27
C LEU A 20 8.10 2.83 0.26
N GLU A 21 7.14 3.73 0.45
CA GLU A 21 5.78 3.34 0.83
C GLU A 21 5.15 2.45 -0.25
N ILE A 22 5.30 2.82 -1.51
CA ILE A 22 4.78 2.04 -2.63
C ILE A 22 5.42 0.64 -2.64
N LYS A 23 6.73 0.58 -2.52
CA LYS A 23 7.47 -0.69 -2.55
C LYS A 23 7.05 -1.61 -1.41
N ILE A 24 6.92 -1.09 -0.20
CA ILE A 24 6.51 -1.89 0.95
C ILE A 24 5.06 -2.36 0.78
N PHE A 25 4.17 -1.49 0.36
CA PHE A 25 2.76 -1.86 0.14
C PHE A 25 2.63 -2.97 -0.89
N LEU A 26 3.30 -2.83 -2.03
CA LEU A 26 3.28 -3.84 -3.09
C LEU A 26 3.91 -5.16 -2.66
N LEU A 27 4.98 -5.10 -1.88
CA LEU A 27 5.63 -6.29 -1.37
C LEU A 27 4.67 -7.08 -0.45
N ILE A 28 3.99 -6.39 0.45
CA ILE A 28 3.03 -7.02 1.35
C ILE A 28 1.86 -7.62 0.57
N ILE A 29 1.33 -6.90 -0.42
CA ILE A 29 0.25 -7.41 -1.28
C ILE A 29 0.67 -8.72 -1.95
N SER A 30 1.87 -8.75 -2.51
CA SER A 30 2.34 -9.91 -3.28
C SER A 30 2.66 -11.12 -2.41
N GLN A 31 3.08 -10.90 -1.16
CA GLN A 31 3.48 -11.97 -0.25
C GLN A 31 2.37 -12.37 0.73
N GLY A 32 1.38 -11.51 0.93
CA GLY A 32 0.29 -11.72 1.88
C GLY A 32 0.59 -11.15 3.24
N ARG A 33 1.53 -11.75 3.98
CA ARG A 33 1.97 -11.25 5.30
C ARG A 33 3.48 -11.26 5.34
N LEU A 34 4.06 -10.21 5.91
CA LEU A 34 5.51 -10.09 6.03
C LEU A 34 5.90 -9.53 7.39
N LYS A 35 6.98 -10.05 7.93
CA LYS A 35 7.61 -9.51 9.12
C LYS A 35 8.47 -8.31 8.74
N GLN A 36 8.62 -7.38 9.67
CA GLN A 36 9.45 -6.19 9.47
C GLN A 36 10.87 -6.57 9.02
N GLN A 37 11.44 -7.63 9.60
CA GLN A 37 12.77 -8.09 9.25
C GLN A 37 12.86 -8.50 7.78
N GLN A 38 11.84 -9.18 7.27
CA GLN A 38 11.79 -9.59 5.86
C GLN A 38 11.71 -8.37 4.94
N ILE A 39 10.91 -7.38 5.31
CA ILE A 39 10.80 -6.13 4.54
C ILE A 39 12.14 -5.39 4.53
N SER A 40 12.79 -5.27 5.67
CA SER A 40 14.09 -4.62 5.79
C SER A 40 15.14 -5.28 4.90
N LEU A 41 15.20 -6.61 4.91
CA LEU A 41 16.16 -7.36 4.10
C LEU A 41 15.87 -7.19 2.60
N GLU A 42 14.61 -7.30 2.22
CA GLU A 42 14.21 -7.23 0.82
C GLU A 42 14.50 -5.87 0.19
N LEU A 43 14.31 -4.81 0.96
CA LEU A 43 14.47 -3.45 0.46
C LEU A 43 15.76 -2.78 0.91
N ASN A 44 16.63 -3.53 1.60
CA ASN A 44 17.90 -3.03 2.11
C ASN A 44 17.74 -1.75 2.93
N LEU A 45 16.81 -1.80 3.89
CA LEU A 45 16.52 -0.69 4.80
C LEU A 45 17.01 -1.02 6.21
N ASP A 46 17.47 -0.02 6.93
CA ASP A 46 17.75 -0.21 8.34
C ASP A 46 16.44 -0.32 9.14
N LYS A 47 16.53 -0.87 10.33
CA LYS A 47 15.36 -1.16 11.17
C LYS A 47 14.53 0.11 11.45
N SER A 48 15.19 1.20 11.78
CA SER A 48 14.55 2.46 12.14
C SER A 48 13.78 3.07 10.97
N ASN A 49 14.40 3.15 9.81
CA ASN A 49 13.75 3.71 8.62
C ASN A 49 12.62 2.81 8.14
N CYS A 50 12.83 1.50 8.16
CA CYS A 50 11.78 0.55 7.80
C CYS A 50 10.54 0.74 8.67
N ARG A 51 10.74 0.84 9.99
CA ARG A 51 9.63 1.01 10.93
C ARG A 51 8.87 2.32 10.70
N LYS A 52 9.58 3.41 10.42
CA LYS A 52 8.95 4.70 10.13
C LYS A 52 8.04 4.63 8.91
N ILE A 53 8.49 3.97 7.85
CA ILE A 53 7.70 3.86 6.62
C ILE A 53 6.49 2.96 6.83
N ILE A 54 6.68 1.86 7.55
CA ILE A 54 5.57 0.97 7.90
C ILE A 54 4.51 1.72 8.72
N GLU A 55 4.93 2.49 9.71
CA GLU A 55 4.00 3.28 10.53
C GLU A 55 3.26 4.32 9.71
N SER A 56 3.93 4.92 8.72
CA SER A 56 3.28 5.84 7.80
C SER A 56 2.14 5.16 7.03
N LEU A 57 2.38 3.94 6.53
CA LEU A 57 1.35 3.17 5.84
C LEU A 57 0.21 2.76 6.77
N ILE A 58 0.52 2.43 8.02
CA ILE A 58 -0.51 2.13 9.03
C ILE A 58 -1.38 3.36 9.27
N ASN A 59 -0.76 4.53 9.42
CA ASN A 59 -1.48 5.77 9.65
C ASN A 59 -2.35 6.18 8.46
N LYS A 60 -1.98 5.75 7.26
CA LYS A 60 -2.76 5.98 6.04
C LYS A 60 -3.86 4.93 5.83
N ASN A 61 -4.01 4.01 6.76
CA ASN A 61 -5.02 2.93 6.75
C ASN A 61 -4.89 2.01 5.53
N MET A 62 -3.66 1.74 5.13
CA MET A 62 -3.38 0.84 4.00
C MET A 62 -2.91 -0.54 4.46
N ILE A 63 -2.23 -0.62 5.60
CA ILE A 63 -1.79 -1.88 6.18
C ILE A 63 -2.09 -1.90 7.67
N ILE A 64 -2.05 -3.10 8.24
CA ILE A 64 -2.21 -3.30 9.69
C ILE A 64 -1.08 -4.17 10.22
N GLU A 65 -0.79 -4.03 11.49
CA GLU A 65 0.05 -4.96 12.21
C GLU A 65 -0.86 -6.09 12.71
N TYR A 66 -0.74 -7.25 12.08
CA TYR A 66 -1.58 -8.41 12.38
C TYR A 66 -1.20 -9.04 13.71
N SER A 67 0.09 -9.17 13.94
CA SER A 67 0.65 -9.62 15.22
C SER A 67 2.01 -8.97 15.35
N ASN A 68 2.76 -9.30 16.42
CA ASN A 68 4.02 -8.62 16.73
C ASN A 68 4.95 -8.58 15.51
N ASN A 69 5.16 -7.40 14.96
CA ASN A 69 6.02 -7.13 13.80
C ASN A 69 5.65 -7.90 12.52
N LEU A 70 4.42 -8.41 12.43
CA LEU A 70 3.88 -9.07 11.25
C LEU A 70 2.81 -8.19 10.63
N PHE A 71 2.93 -7.86 9.35
CA PHE A 71 2.08 -6.89 8.68
C PHE A 71 1.33 -7.51 7.52
N GLU A 72 0.09 -7.08 7.33
CA GLU A 72 -0.70 -7.41 6.14
C GLU A 72 -1.42 -6.18 5.64
N CYS A 73 -1.78 -6.16 4.36
CA CYS A 73 -2.53 -5.03 3.81
C CYS A 73 -4.03 -5.26 3.97
N PHE A 74 -4.78 -4.15 4.05
CA PHE A 74 -6.21 -4.21 3.81
C PHE A 74 -6.47 -4.62 2.37
N HIS A 75 -7.66 -5.13 2.10
CA HIS A 75 -8.06 -5.41 0.72
C HIS A 75 -7.77 -4.18 -0.16
N PRO A 76 -7.19 -4.35 -1.36
CA PRO A 76 -6.77 -3.20 -2.17
C PRO A 76 -7.87 -2.19 -2.44
N ARG A 77 -9.11 -2.62 -2.68
CA ARG A 77 -10.22 -1.68 -2.87
C ARG A 77 -10.40 -0.79 -1.65
N PHE A 78 -10.31 -1.39 -0.47
CA PHE A 78 -10.45 -0.65 0.77
C PHE A 78 -9.25 0.29 0.99
N ALA A 79 -8.04 -0.24 0.88
CA ALA A 79 -6.82 0.53 1.14
C ALA A 79 -6.68 1.73 0.19
N ILE A 80 -6.86 1.49 -1.11
CA ILE A 80 -6.67 2.51 -2.15
C ILE A 80 -7.75 3.58 -2.08
N ILE A 81 -9.01 3.17 -1.96
CA ILE A 81 -10.12 4.11 -1.97
C ILE A 81 -10.14 4.95 -0.68
N ASN A 82 -9.85 4.34 0.46
CA ASN A 82 -9.78 5.09 1.72
C ASN A 82 -8.63 6.09 1.72
N ARG A 83 -7.49 5.72 1.16
CA ARG A 83 -6.38 6.66 1.04
C ARG A 83 -6.77 7.85 0.17
N TYR A 84 -7.44 7.59 -0.94
CA TYR A 84 -7.90 8.64 -1.84
C TYR A 84 -8.93 9.56 -1.15
N LYS A 85 -9.92 8.97 -0.47
CA LYS A 85 -10.92 9.76 0.27
C LYS A 85 -10.27 10.66 1.32
N ARG A 86 -9.29 10.13 2.05
CA ARG A 86 -8.60 10.87 3.08
C ARG A 86 -7.83 12.07 2.49
N LEU A 87 -7.19 11.87 1.34
CA LEU A 87 -6.50 12.97 0.66
C LEU A 87 -7.48 14.05 0.22
N CYS A 88 -8.63 13.66 -0.33
CA CYS A 88 -9.66 14.62 -0.71
C CYS A 88 -10.13 15.41 0.50
N PHE A 89 -10.33 14.75 1.63
CA PHE A 89 -10.71 15.41 2.87
C PHE A 89 -9.64 16.41 3.33
N GLU A 90 -8.38 15.98 3.33
CA GLU A 90 -7.26 16.83 3.76
C GLU A 90 -7.08 18.06 2.86
N LYS A 91 -7.39 17.93 1.58
CA LYS A 91 -7.29 19.02 0.61
C LYS A 91 -8.57 19.85 0.49
N ASP A 92 -9.58 19.51 1.28
CA ASP A 92 -10.88 20.17 1.21
C ASP A 92 -11.49 20.10 -0.18
N ILE A 93 -11.38 18.94 -0.83
CA ILE A 93 -11.94 18.65 -2.15
C ILE A 93 -13.06 17.65 -1.97
N PRO A 94 -14.24 17.85 -2.58
CA PRO A 94 -15.31 16.87 -2.51
C PRO A 94 -14.87 15.53 -3.09
N TRP A 95 -15.14 14.45 -2.36
CA TRP A 95 -14.85 13.12 -2.87
C TRP A 95 -15.79 12.77 -4.02
N LYS A 96 -15.23 12.29 -5.12
CA LYS A 96 -15.98 11.75 -6.25
C LYS A 96 -15.35 10.45 -6.68
N LYS A 97 -16.17 9.56 -7.21
CA LYS A 97 -15.68 8.33 -7.79
C LYS A 97 -14.66 8.63 -8.87
N ASN A 98 -13.51 7.97 -8.83
CA ASN A 98 -12.41 8.20 -9.74
C ASN A 98 -12.03 6.88 -10.40
N SER A 99 -12.27 6.77 -11.71
CA SER A 99 -12.03 5.52 -12.45
C SER A 99 -10.56 5.12 -12.46
N VAL A 100 -9.64 6.08 -12.42
CA VAL A 100 -8.20 5.78 -12.38
C VAL A 100 -7.86 5.08 -11.08
N ILE A 101 -8.38 5.56 -9.97
CA ILE A 101 -8.18 4.96 -8.64
C ILE A 101 -8.87 3.59 -8.56
N ASP A 102 -10.09 3.48 -9.06
CA ASP A 102 -10.82 2.22 -9.07
C ASP A 102 -10.08 1.16 -9.88
N ASN A 103 -9.54 1.51 -11.03
CA ASN A 103 -8.79 0.58 -11.87
C ASN A 103 -7.50 0.12 -11.19
N LEU A 104 -6.80 1.01 -10.50
CA LEU A 104 -5.64 0.63 -9.74
C LEU A 104 -6.00 -0.44 -8.68
N ALA A 105 -7.09 -0.23 -7.97
CA ALA A 105 -7.54 -1.19 -6.96
C ALA A 105 -7.85 -2.55 -7.58
N ILE A 106 -8.48 -2.57 -8.75
CA ILE A 106 -8.81 -3.81 -9.46
C ILE A 106 -7.55 -4.56 -9.88
N VAL A 107 -6.56 -3.85 -10.40
CA VAL A 107 -5.28 -4.45 -10.81
C VAL A 107 -4.58 -5.12 -9.63
N LEU A 108 -4.58 -4.47 -8.48
CA LEU A 108 -3.93 -5.00 -7.27
C LEU A 108 -4.69 -6.17 -6.66
N GLU A 109 -6.00 -6.23 -6.86
CA GLU A 109 -6.84 -7.27 -6.28
C GLU A 109 -6.39 -8.68 -6.69
N GLN A 110 -5.95 -8.86 -7.93
CA GLN A 110 -5.49 -10.15 -8.42
C GLN A 110 -4.28 -10.67 -7.63
N SER A 111 -3.29 -9.82 -7.40
CA SER A 111 -2.10 -10.19 -6.61
C SER A 111 -2.47 -10.45 -5.15
N PHE A 112 -3.36 -9.65 -4.61
CA PHE A 112 -3.84 -9.79 -3.24
C PHE A 112 -4.53 -11.16 -3.04
N GLU A 113 -5.45 -11.52 -3.96
CA GLU A 113 -6.18 -12.78 -3.88
C GLU A 113 -5.24 -13.97 -4.07
N ALA A 114 -4.30 -13.89 -5.01
CA ALA A 114 -3.33 -14.94 -5.26
C ALA A 114 -2.45 -15.22 -4.03
N ALA A 115 -2.04 -14.18 -3.32
CA ALA A 115 -1.23 -14.33 -2.11
C ALA A 115 -2.00 -14.99 -0.97
N ARG A 116 -3.32 -14.75 -0.89
CA ARG A 116 -4.15 -15.32 0.16
C ARG A 116 -4.51 -16.80 -0.05
N THR A 117 -4.44 -17.26 -1.28
CA THR A 117 -4.79 -18.65 -1.61
C THR A 117 -3.61 -19.61 -1.60
N LYS A 118 -2.42 -19.12 -1.29
CA LYS A 118 -1.22 -19.96 -1.19
C LYS A 118 -1.24 -20.85 0.06
#